data_1de0a05a885e1e43eb32f87b91364d0a
#
_entry.id   1de0a05a885e1e43eb32f87b91364d0a
#
_cell.length_a   1.000
_cell.length_b   1.000
_cell.length_c   1.000
_cell.angle_alpha   90.00
_cell.angle_beta   90.00
_cell.angle_gamma   90.00
#
_symmetry.space_group_name_H-M   'P 1'
#
loop_
_entity.id
_entity.type
_entity.pdbx_description
1 polymer ?
#
loop_
_entity_poly.entity_id
_entity_poly.type
_entity_poly.pdbx_seq_one_letter_code
_entity_poly.pdbx_strand_id
1 'polypeptide(L)'
;MTPFFIYCSAAIAPHKTSQQGFTLIELMIALVIFAMLALAGWQIMDSLTKSRERGYQHQKSLSQLDYAYLQLSQDLAQTSNYVAVPILSATANNTASVNTAAMTPTFVLNASQISFIRFAAPDPRYQSSPMLAKIQYSLAGETLTKRRFYQLDNNNETPATSVLLTGIKDASWRALTPDAVSVFPDEATLQKIQQLQAQKKTNQTTNAATNPIPNAPNNVTDKNSNLQNSIDLTPYQQLPRGIELNFSYQGEPITWRFALPSTPPNAPNP
;
A
#
# COMPACT_ATOMS: atom_id res chain seq x y z
N MET A 1 -76.85 71.33 29.78
CA MET A 1 -77.26 70.03 29.27
C MET A 1 -76.12 69.09 29.40
N THR A 2 -76.11 68.33 30.48
CA THR A 2 -75.06 67.31 30.82
C THR A 2 -75.69 65.94 30.61
N PRO A 3 -75.13 65.04 29.82
CA PRO A 3 -75.63 63.66 29.75
C PRO A 3 -75.16 62.83 30.89
N PHE A 4 -76.08 62.10 31.51
CA PHE A 4 -75.94 61.18 32.58
C PHE A 4 -75.50 59.81 31.95
N PHE A 5 -74.26 59.37 32.22
CA PHE A 5 -73.81 58.01 31.86
C PHE A 5 -74.18 57.03 32.99
N ILE A 6 -75.08 56.10 32.71
CA ILE A 6 -75.39 54.96 33.60
C ILE A 6 -74.36 53.85 33.35
N TYR A 7 -73.52 53.62 34.34
CA TYR A 7 -72.64 52.47 34.36
C TYR A 7 -73.41 51.25 34.79
N CYS A 8 -73.67 50.35 33.86
CA CYS A 8 -74.22 49.04 34.20
C CYS A 8 -73.03 48.09 34.63
N SER A 9 -72.87 47.90 35.91
CA SER A 9 -71.87 46.93 36.47
C SER A 9 -72.41 45.52 36.38
N ALA A 10 -72.00 44.74 35.36
CA ALA A 10 -72.32 43.36 35.28
C ALA A 10 -71.42 42.59 36.30
N ALA A 11 -72.03 42.10 37.34
CA ALA A 11 -71.36 41.20 38.31
C ALA A 11 -71.07 39.87 37.64
N ILE A 12 -69.78 39.60 37.33
CA ILE A 12 -69.32 38.32 36.87
C ILE A 12 -69.34 37.37 38.09
N ALA A 13 -70.25 36.41 38.09
CA ALA A 13 -70.32 35.39 39.12
C ALA A 13 -69.08 34.48 39.02
N PRO A 14 -68.40 34.19 40.10
CA PRO A 14 -67.25 33.27 40.09
C PRO A 14 -67.71 31.86 39.74
N HIS A 15 -67.30 31.38 38.58
CA HIS A 15 -67.46 29.98 38.23
C HIS A 15 -66.69 29.13 39.28
N LYS A 16 -67.43 28.44 40.12
CA LYS A 16 -66.89 27.36 41.00
C LYS A 16 -66.45 26.23 40.11
N THR A 17 -65.18 26.19 39.75
CA THR A 17 -64.58 24.98 39.17
C THR A 17 -64.56 23.94 40.28
N SER A 18 -65.36 22.89 40.14
CA SER A 18 -65.31 21.73 41.05
C SER A 18 -63.97 21.06 40.80
N GLN A 19 -63.06 21.15 41.76
CA GLN A 19 -61.83 20.37 41.76
C GLN A 19 -62.20 18.89 42.00
N GLN A 20 -62.33 18.13 40.90
CA GLN A 20 -62.43 16.70 40.97
C GLN A 20 -61.03 16.15 41.20
N GLY A 21 -60.82 15.53 42.36
CA GLY A 21 -59.56 14.84 42.66
C GLY A 21 -59.41 13.58 41.79
N PHE A 22 -58.18 13.33 41.32
CA PHE A 22 -57.87 12.14 40.56
C PHE A 22 -58.19 10.87 41.36
N THR A 23 -58.83 9.90 40.72
CA THR A 23 -59.08 8.60 41.32
C THR A 23 -57.80 7.75 41.32
N LEU A 24 -57.63 6.92 42.34
CA LEU A 24 -56.45 6.03 42.45
C LEU A 24 -56.34 5.10 41.23
N ILE A 25 -57.47 4.69 40.64
CA ILE A 25 -57.51 3.85 39.44
C ILE A 25 -57.00 4.57 38.18
N GLU A 26 -57.31 5.85 38.02
CA GLU A 26 -56.88 6.66 36.92
C GLU A 26 -55.34 6.86 36.91
N LEU A 27 -54.76 7.04 38.11
CA LEU A 27 -53.32 7.11 38.30
C LEU A 27 -52.65 5.76 37.98
N MET A 28 -53.28 4.62 38.37
CA MET A 28 -52.75 3.30 38.02
C MET A 28 -52.78 3.04 36.50
N ILE A 29 -53.86 3.39 35.83
CA ILE A 29 -53.96 3.25 34.36
C ILE A 29 -52.92 4.16 33.65
N ALA A 30 -52.75 5.40 34.08
CA ALA A 30 -51.78 6.30 33.55
C ALA A 30 -50.36 5.76 33.71
N LEU A 31 -50.00 5.19 34.86
CA LEU A 31 -48.72 4.55 35.11
C LEU A 31 -48.48 3.33 34.20
N VAL A 32 -49.50 2.49 33.97
CA VAL A 32 -49.38 1.34 33.05
C VAL A 32 -49.13 1.80 31.62
N ILE A 33 -49.89 2.80 31.15
CA ILE A 33 -49.70 3.37 29.81
C ILE A 33 -48.29 3.98 29.68
N PHE A 34 -47.85 4.74 30.68
CA PHE A 34 -46.49 5.34 30.68
C PHE A 34 -45.40 4.27 30.66
N ALA A 35 -45.55 3.19 31.45
CA ALA A 35 -44.63 2.07 31.45
C ALA A 35 -44.55 1.39 30.08
N MET A 36 -45.69 1.18 29.40
CA MET A 36 -45.70 0.61 28.03
C MET A 36 -45.00 1.53 27.02
N LEU A 37 -45.26 2.84 27.10
CA LEU A 37 -44.60 3.83 26.22
C LEU A 37 -43.09 3.88 26.50
N ALA A 38 -42.66 3.83 27.75
CA ALA A 38 -41.24 3.80 28.12
C ALA A 38 -40.55 2.56 27.58
N LEU A 39 -41.17 1.38 27.68
CA LEU A 39 -40.64 0.12 27.11
C LEU A 39 -40.53 0.19 25.57
N ALA A 40 -41.55 0.70 24.91
CA ALA A 40 -41.51 0.90 23.44
C ALA A 40 -40.40 1.85 23.03
N GLY A 41 -40.24 2.96 23.73
CA GLY A 41 -39.17 3.93 23.53
C GLY A 41 -37.79 3.30 23.70
N TRP A 42 -37.60 2.48 24.73
CA TRP A 42 -36.36 1.75 24.94
C TRP A 42 -36.04 0.76 23.82
N GLN A 43 -37.03 0.00 23.34
CA GLN A 43 -36.83 -0.93 22.21
C GLN A 43 -36.42 -0.23 20.93
N ILE A 44 -37.00 0.94 20.63
CA ILE A 44 -36.62 1.74 19.47
C ILE A 44 -35.18 2.24 19.59
N MET A 45 -34.81 2.74 20.78
CA MET A 45 -33.44 3.23 21.03
C MET A 45 -32.38 2.13 20.90
N ASP A 46 -32.66 0.94 21.45
CA ASP A 46 -31.79 -0.24 21.34
C ASP A 46 -31.63 -0.67 19.88
N SER A 47 -32.71 -0.70 19.10
CA SER A 47 -32.71 -1.04 17.68
C SER A 47 -31.91 -0.03 16.88
N LEU A 48 -32.05 1.28 17.13
CA LEU A 48 -31.27 2.33 16.49
C LEU A 48 -29.79 2.22 16.80
N THR A 49 -29.44 1.94 18.06
CA THR A 49 -28.05 1.79 18.47
C THR A 49 -27.38 0.61 17.77
N LYS A 50 -28.08 -0.55 17.72
CA LYS A 50 -27.60 -1.72 16.99
C LYS A 50 -27.47 -1.49 15.50
N SER A 51 -28.40 -0.75 14.89
CA SER A 51 -28.34 -0.40 13.47
C SER A 51 -27.16 0.53 13.17
N ARG A 52 -26.93 1.53 14.02
CA ARG A 52 -25.76 2.42 13.90
C ARG A 52 -24.46 1.66 14.03
N GLU A 53 -24.34 0.75 14.98
CA GLU A 53 -23.13 -0.04 15.17
C GLU A 53 -22.83 -0.91 13.95
N ARG A 54 -23.83 -1.59 13.38
CA ARG A 54 -23.66 -2.35 12.13
C ARG A 54 -23.23 -1.47 10.98
N GLY A 55 -23.84 -0.29 10.82
CA GLY A 55 -23.48 0.69 9.82
C GLY A 55 -22.03 1.17 9.98
N TYR A 56 -21.61 1.47 11.20
CA TYR A 56 -20.25 1.87 11.52
C TYR A 56 -19.22 0.79 11.19
N GLN A 57 -19.48 -0.46 11.55
CA GLN A 57 -18.59 -1.59 11.24
C GLN A 57 -18.46 -1.81 9.73
N HIS A 58 -19.57 -1.71 8.98
CA HIS A 58 -19.55 -1.81 7.53
C HIS A 58 -18.75 -0.65 6.89
N GLN A 59 -18.98 0.58 7.32
CA GLN A 59 -18.24 1.74 6.87
C GLN A 59 -16.74 1.62 7.15
N LYS A 60 -16.37 1.14 8.35
CA LYS A 60 -14.97 0.91 8.72
C LYS A 60 -14.29 -0.09 7.80
N SER A 61 -14.95 -1.20 7.47
CA SER A 61 -14.40 -2.21 6.57
C SER A 61 -14.23 -1.69 5.15
N LEU A 62 -15.18 -0.93 4.61
CA LEU A 62 -15.05 -0.27 3.31
C LEU A 62 -13.90 0.74 3.30
N SER A 63 -13.78 1.56 4.34
CA SER A 63 -12.68 2.53 4.46
C SER A 63 -11.29 1.85 4.49
N GLN A 64 -11.18 0.66 5.11
CA GLN A 64 -9.95 -0.11 5.10
C GLN A 64 -9.62 -0.64 3.70
N LEU A 65 -10.62 -1.13 2.95
CA LEU A 65 -10.46 -1.55 1.57
C LEU A 65 -10.01 -0.40 0.68
N ASP A 66 -10.68 0.74 0.76
CA ASP A 66 -10.34 1.93 -0.02
C ASP A 66 -8.93 2.43 0.29
N TYR A 67 -8.56 2.47 1.56
CA TYR A 67 -7.21 2.86 1.97
C TYR A 67 -6.15 1.90 1.39
N ALA A 68 -6.37 0.59 1.49
CA ALA A 68 -5.46 -0.40 0.96
C ALA A 68 -5.33 -0.29 -0.57
N TYR A 69 -6.45 -0.11 -1.28
CA TYR A 69 -6.48 0.09 -2.72
C TYR A 69 -5.71 1.36 -3.14
N LEU A 70 -5.98 2.49 -2.51
CA LEU A 70 -5.32 3.76 -2.82
C LEU A 70 -3.82 3.71 -2.55
N GLN A 71 -3.43 3.10 -1.41
CA GLN A 71 -2.04 2.94 -1.05
C GLN A 71 -1.28 2.08 -2.06
N LEU A 72 -1.88 0.97 -2.48
CA LEU A 72 -1.31 0.07 -3.48
C LEU A 72 -1.25 0.74 -4.86
N SER A 73 -2.32 1.39 -5.28
CA SER A 73 -2.40 2.14 -6.54
C SER A 73 -1.33 3.23 -6.62
N GLN A 74 -1.16 4.00 -5.55
CA GLN A 74 -0.16 5.06 -5.48
C GLN A 74 1.27 4.50 -5.54
N ASP A 75 1.55 3.42 -4.82
CA ASP A 75 2.89 2.81 -4.82
C ASP A 75 3.23 2.24 -6.19
N LEU A 76 2.28 1.58 -6.86
CA LEU A 76 2.47 0.99 -8.19
C LEU A 76 2.60 2.05 -9.29
N ALA A 77 1.85 3.14 -9.20
CA ALA A 77 1.96 4.25 -10.15
C ALA A 77 3.35 4.92 -10.11
N GLN A 78 4.07 4.79 -9.01
CA GLN A 78 5.42 5.33 -8.84
C GLN A 78 6.52 4.28 -9.05
N THR A 79 6.18 3.09 -9.55
CA THR A 79 7.17 2.05 -9.84
C THR A 79 8.21 2.56 -10.83
N SER A 80 9.47 2.27 -10.53
CA SER A 80 10.62 2.64 -11.34
C SER A 80 11.33 1.38 -11.84
N ASN A 81 11.87 1.42 -13.04
CA ASN A 81 12.74 0.38 -13.59
C ASN A 81 14.22 0.52 -13.17
N TYR A 82 14.48 1.32 -12.14
CA TYR A 82 15.83 1.51 -11.64
C TYR A 82 16.37 0.22 -11.00
N VAL A 83 17.57 -0.19 -11.42
CA VAL A 83 18.30 -1.31 -10.84
C VAL A 83 19.31 -0.77 -9.83
N ALA A 84 19.21 -1.22 -8.58
CA ALA A 84 20.27 -0.95 -7.62
C ALA A 84 21.51 -1.76 -7.99
N VAL A 85 22.57 -1.06 -8.32
CA VAL A 85 23.86 -1.66 -8.65
C VAL A 85 24.76 -1.55 -7.42
N PRO A 86 24.98 -2.63 -6.67
CA PRO A 86 25.86 -2.58 -5.50
C PRO A 86 27.31 -2.35 -5.96
N ILE A 87 27.88 -1.20 -5.57
CA ILE A 87 29.26 -0.88 -5.81
C ILE A 87 30.09 -1.49 -4.68
N LEU A 88 30.95 -2.43 -4.99
CA LEU A 88 31.97 -2.87 -4.04
C LEU A 88 32.93 -1.71 -3.84
N SER A 89 33.13 -1.30 -2.60
CA SER A 89 34.06 -0.25 -2.21
C SER A 89 35.37 -0.40 -2.97
N ALA A 90 35.81 0.66 -3.63
CA ALA A 90 37.07 0.67 -4.37
C ALA A 90 38.21 0.27 -3.42
N THR A 91 38.79 -0.91 -3.64
CA THR A 91 40.07 -1.26 -3.05
C THR A 91 41.11 -0.28 -3.61
N ALA A 92 42.17 0.01 -2.90
CA ALA A 92 43.17 1.09 -3.11
C ALA A 92 43.71 1.30 -4.55
N ASN A 93 43.24 0.54 -5.52
CA ASN A 93 43.66 0.60 -6.93
C ASN A 93 42.63 1.23 -7.89
N ASN A 94 41.70 2.07 -7.39
CA ASN A 94 40.77 2.89 -8.18
C ASN A 94 39.88 2.19 -9.24
N THR A 95 39.79 0.88 -9.24
CA THR A 95 38.85 0.14 -10.09
C THR A 95 37.60 -0.20 -9.26
N ALA A 96 36.54 0.60 -9.44
CA ALA A 96 35.23 0.29 -8.88
C ALA A 96 34.72 -1.01 -9.53
N SER A 97 34.65 -2.08 -8.77
CA SER A 97 34.05 -3.34 -9.24
C SER A 97 32.59 -3.40 -8.84
N VAL A 98 31.73 -3.74 -9.78
CA VAL A 98 30.30 -3.90 -9.55
C VAL A 98 30.04 -5.35 -9.11
N ASN A 99 29.39 -5.51 -7.96
CA ASN A 99 28.96 -6.84 -7.50
C ASN A 99 27.66 -7.28 -8.19
N THR A 100 27.79 -7.87 -9.36
CA THR A 100 26.63 -8.38 -10.11
C THR A 100 25.92 -9.54 -9.43
N ALA A 101 26.58 -10.28 -8.55
CA ALA A 101 25.97 -11.38 -7.80
C ALA A 101 24.91 -10.90 -6.79
N ALA A 102 24.96 -9.63 -6.38
CA ALA A 102 23.99 -9.03 -5.46
C ALA A 102 22.88 -8.24 -6.19
N MET A 103 22.91 -8.19 -7.52
CA MET A 103 21.86 -7.49 -8.27
C MET A 103 20.57 -8.29 -8.27
N THR A 104 19.48 -7.62 -7.94
CA THR A 104 18.13 -8.21 -7.95
C THR A 104 17.26 -7.52 -9.00
N PRO A 105 16.31 -8.23 -9.65
CA PRO A 105 15.36 -7.59 -10.53
C PRO A 105 14.60 -6.48 -9.84
N THR A 106 14.29 -5.42 -10.57
CA THR A 106 13.55 -4.26 -10.09
C THR A 106 12.15 -4.62 -9.63
N PHE A 107 11.56 -5.61 -10.28
CA PHE A 107 10.22 -6.09 -10.02
C PHE A 107 10.21 -7.62 -9.90
N VAL A 108 9.72 -8.12 -8.78
CA VAL A 108 9.59 -9.56 -8.50
C VAL A 108 8.19 -9.83 -7.97
N LEU A 109 7.52 -10.79 -8.54
CA LEU A 109 6.19 -11.22 -8.11
C LEU A 109 6.13 -12.74 -8.03
N ASN A 110 5.54 -13.25 -6.98
CA ASN A 110 5.04 -14.60 -6.84
C ASN A 110 3.61 -14.59 -6.27
N ALA A 111 2.98 -15.74 -6.16
CA ALA A 111 1.59 -15.81 -5.74
C ALA A 111 1.30 -15.16 -4.38
N SER A 112 2.27 -15.13 -3.46
CA SER A 112 2.11 -14.60 -2.10
C SER A 112 2.77 -13.24 -1.86
N GLN A 113 3.62 -12.78 -2.78
CA GLN A 113 4.45 -11.60 -2.56
C GLN A 113 4.74 -10.85 -3.85
N ILE A 114 4.78 -9.54 -3.73
CA ILE A 114 5.26 -8.64 -4.78
C ILE A 114 6.31 -7.69 -4.16
N SER A 115 7.41 -7.47 -4.88
CA SER A 115 8.48 -6.57 -4.48
C SER A 115 8.91 -5.73 -5.67
N PHE A 116 9.03 -4.42 -5.49
CA PHE A 116 9.42 -3.48 -6.54
C PHE A 116 10.11 -2.24 -5.96
N ILE A 117 10.82 -1.52 -6.84
CA ILE A 117 11.42 -0.23 -6.52
C ILE A 117 10.49 0.87 -7.00
N ARG A 118 10.29 1.87 -6.16
CA ARG A 118 9.50 3.06 -6.51
C ARG A 118 10.25 4.34 -6.17
N PHE A 119 9.84 5.44 -6.78
CA PHE A 119 10.24 6.76 -6.32
C PHE A 119 9.68 7.02 -4.91
N ALA A 120 10.56 7.45 -4.01
CA ALA A 120 10.18 7.85 -2.65
C ALA A 120 10.00 9.37 -2.63
N ALA A 121 9.02 9.85 -1.87
CA ALA A 121 8.96 11.26 -1.54
C ALA A 121 10.14 11.57 -0.59
N PRO A 122 11.06 12.49 -0.95
CA PRO A 122 12.14 12.88 -0.07
C PRO A 122 11.55 13.53 1.18
N ASP A 123 12.08 13.19 2.36
CA ASP A 123 11.69 13.87 3.60
C ASP A 123 12.50 15.18 3.69
N PRO A 124 11.86 16.35 3.64
CA PRO A 124 12.56 17.64 3.65
C PRO A 124 13.36 17.89 4.92
N ARG A 125 13.13 17.12 5.99
CA ARG A 125 13.87 17.20 7.25
C ARG A 125 15.25 16.55 7.17
N TYR A 126 15.50 15.71 6.17
CA TYR A 126 16.75 14.98 6.00
C TYR A 126 17.34 15.27 4.64
N GLN A 127 18.51 15.91 4.60
CA GLN A 127 19.20 16.25 3.36
C GLN A 127 19.64 15.03 2.53
N SER A 128 19.78 13.87 3.18
CA SER A 128 20.16 12.60 2.56
C SER A 128 18.98 11.62 2.40
N SER A 129 17.75 12.14 2.34
CA SER A 129 16.56 11.30 2.15
C SER A 129 16.66 10.53 0.82
N PRO A 130 16.50 9.21 0.81
CA PRO A 130 16.61 8.43 -0.41
C PRO A 130 15.49 8.79 -1.38
N MET A 131 15.84 9.00 -2.66
CA MET A 131 14.88 9.26 -3.74
C MET A 131 14.15 7.99 -4.19
N LEU A 132 14.64 6.81 -3.81
CA LEU A 132 14.11 5.50 -4.16
C LEU A 132 13.87 4.69 -2.90
N ALA A 133 12.85 3.85 -2.94
CA ALA A 133 12.55 2.90 -1.86
C ALA A 133 12.11 1.56 -2.46
N LYS A 134 12.54 0.47 -1.85
CA LYS A 134 12.03 -0.86 -2.16
C LYS A 134 10.78 -1.09 -1.34
N ILE A 135 9.70 -1.45 -2.02
CA ILE A 135 8.42 -1.80 -1.41
C ILE A 135 8.19 -3.29 -1.62
N GLN A 136 7.68 -3.92 -0.58
CA GLN A 136 7.28 -5.31 -0.60
C GLN A 136 5.89 -5.43 -0.01
N TYR A 137 4.99 -6.04 -0.76
CA TYR A 137 3.68 -6.46 -0.26
C TYR A 137 3.67 -7.97 -0.10
N SER A 138 3.19 -8.45 1.02
CA SER A 138 3.08 -9.88 1.30
C SER A 138 1.68 -10.25 1.78
N LEU A 139 1.22 -11.38 1.28
CA LEU A 139 0.01 -12.07 1.70
C LEU A 139 0.44 -13.17 2.67
N ALA A 140 0.19 -12.99 3.96
CA ALA A 140 0.55 -13.94 4.99
C ALA A 140 -0.65 -14.16 5.92
N GLY A 141 -1.10 -15.40 6.00
CA GLY A 141 -2.36 -15.71 6.67
C GLY A 141 -3.52 -14.94 6.00
N GLU A 142 -4.34 -14.31 6.79
CA GLU A 142 -5.47 -13.50 6.31
C GLU A 142 -5.13 -12.00 6.25
N THR A 143 -3.85 -11.63 5.99
CA THR A 143 -3.41 -10.24 6.04
C THR A 143 -2.63 -9.80 4.81
N LEU A 144 -2.87 -8.56 4.36
CA LEU A 144 -2.04 -7.84 3.40
C LEU A 144 -1.12 -6.89 4.16
N THR A 145 0.17 -7.15 4.07
CA THR A 145 1.20 -6.39 4.78
C THR A 145 2.11 -5.68 3.79
N LYS A 146 2.41 -4.40 4.07
CA LYS A 146 3.39 -3.59 3.33
C LYS A 146 4.66 -3.45 4.17
N ARG A 147 5.81 -3.69 3.53
CA ARG A 147 7.15 -3.41 4.06
C ARG A 147 7.84 -2.39 3.18
N ARG A 148 8.44 -1.38 3.78
CA ARG A 148 9.21 -0.35 3.10
C ARG A 148 10.65 -0.40 3.56
N PHE A 149 11.57 -0.53 2.60
CA PHE A 149 13.01 -0.49 2.81
C PHE A 149 13.54 0.83 2.25
N TYR A 150 14.34 1.53 3.03
CA TYR A 150 14.93 2.80 2.63
C TYR A 150 16.29 2.64 1.98
N GLN A 151 17.00 1.55 2.30
CA GLN A 151 18.26 1.19 1.69
C GLN A 151 18.03 0.06 0.68
N LEU A 152 18.45 0.29 -0.56
CA LEU A 152 18.27 -0.69 -1.62
C LEU A 152 19.29 -1.82 -1.55
N ASP A 153 20.45 -1.57 -0.93
CA ASP A 153 21.63 -2.45 -0.94
C ASP A 153 21.80 -3.24 0.36
N ASN A 154 21.06 -2.90 1.40
CA ASN A 154 21.24 -3.49 2.74
C ASN A 154 20.09 -4.42 3.10
N ASN A 155 20.36 -5.74 3.02
CA ASN A 155 19.38 -6.77 3.43
C ASN A 155 19.20 -6.87 4.96
N ASN A 156 20.01 -6.16 5.75
CA ASN A 156 19.95 -6.19 7.22
C ASN A 156 19.14 -5.02 7.78
N GLU A 157 18.57 -4.16 6.95
CA GLU A 157 17.71 -3.07 7.39
C GLU A 157 16.39 -3.62 7.94
N THR A 158 15.97 -3.12 9.09
CA THR A 158 14.63 -3.39 9.61
C THR A 158 13.60 -2.55 8.82
N PRO A 159 12.74 -3.18 8.01
CA PRO A 159 11.77 -2.44 7.20
C PRO A 159 10.69 -1.81 8.06
N ALA A 160 10.23 -0.64 7.65
CA ALA A 160 8.98 -0.09 8.16
C ALA A 160 7.82 -0.96 7.68
N THR A 161 7.14 -1.61 8.62
CA THR A 161 6.06 -2.58 8.33
C THR A 161 4.71 -2.00 8.72
N SER A 162 3.73 -2.13 7.85
CA SER A 162 2.33 -1.75 8.10
C SER A 162 1.37 -2.82 7.58
N VAL A 163 0.37 -3.15 8.38
CA VAL A 163 -0.74 -4.00 7.97
C VAL A 163 -1.78 -3.11 7.30
N LEU A 164 -2.14 -3.41 6.06
CA LEU A 164 -3.10 -2.62 5.28
C LEU A 164 -4.51 -3.18 5.35
N LEU A 165 -4.63 -4.51 5.30
CA LEU A 165 -5.92 -5.18 5.28
C LEU A 165 -5.83 -6.49 6.07
N THR A 166 -6.87 -6.80 6.83
CA THR A 166 -7.01 -8.04 7.60
C THR A 166 -8.31 -8.74 7.23
N GLY A 167 -8.37 -10.06 7.39
CA GLY A 167 -9.55 -10.86 7.07
C GLY A 167 -9.71 -11.16 5.59
N ILE A 168 -8.62 -11.13 4.81
CA ILE A 168 -8.60 -11.55 3.41
C ILE A 168 -8.37 -13.05 3.31
N LYS A 169 -9.07 -13.73 2.41
CA LYS A 169 -8.94 -15.16 2.15
C LYS A 169 -8.65 -15.42 0.68
N ASP A 170 -8.02 -16.55 0.39
CA ASP A 170 -7.72 -17.01 -0.97
C ASP A 170 -6.98 -15.95 -1.81
N ALA A 171 -6.12 -15.17 -1.14
CA ALA A 171 -5.45 -14.05 -1.75
C ALA A 171 -4.27 -14.51 -2.61
N SER A 172 -4.15 -13.98 -3.83
CA SER A 172 -3.05 -14.28 -4.75
C SER A 172 -2.72 -13.12 -5.68
N TRP A 173 -1.44 -12.97 -5.96
CA TRP A 173 -0.91 -12.03 -6.94
C TRP A 173 -0.76 -12.69 -8.31
N ARG A 174 -1.00 -11.91 -9.36
CA ARG A 174 -0.70 -12.27 -10.74
C ARG A 174 -0.10 -11.08 -11.48
N ALA A 175 0.92 -11.32 -12.28
CA ALA A 175 1.45 -10.32 -13.20
C ALA A 175 0.69 -10.40 -14.52
N LEU A 176 0.31 -9.25 -15.06
CA LEU A 176 -0.31 -9.11 -16.37
C LEU A 176 0.80 -8.79 -17.37
N THR A 177 1.25 -9.83 -18.03
CA THR A 177 1.99 -9.78 -19.29
C THR A 177 0.95 -9.86 -20.41
N PRO A 178 1.17 -10.31 -21.65
CA PRO A 178 0.03 -10.64 -22.51
C PRO A 178 -0.95 -11.58 -21.78
N ASP A 179 -0.43 -12.59 -21.08
CA ASP A 179 -1.20 -13.50 -20.25
C ASP A 179 -0.95 -13.27 -18.76
N ALA A 180 -1.92 -13.67 -17.92
CA ALA A 180 -1.78 -13.57 -16.45
C ALA A 180 -0.89 -14.69 -15.93
N VAL A 181 0.27 -14.35 -15.35
CA VAL A 181 1.25 -15.30 -14.81
C VAL A 181 1.38 -15.15 -13.29
N SER A 182 1.63 -16.26 -12.60
CA SER A 182 1.78 -16.28 -11.13
C SER A 182 3.20 -16.01 -10.65
N VAL A 183 4.17 -15.94 -11.57
CA VAL A 183 5.58 -15.64 -11.25
C VAL A 183 6.12 -14.65 -12.30
N PHE A 184 6.81 -13.62 -11.82
CA PHE A 184 7.47 -12.64 -12.67
C PHE A 184 8.78 -12.17 -11.99
N PRO A 185 9.93 -12.01 -12.69
CA PRO A 185 10.13 -12.36 -14.10
C PRO A 185 9.91 -13.85 -14.40
N ASP A 186 9.72 -14.17 -15.69
CA ASP A 186 9.58 -15.55 -16.14
C ASP A 186 10.88 -16.36 -15.90
N GLU A 187 10.75 -17.68 -15.89
CA GLU A 187 11.89 -18.58 -15.57
C GLU A 187 13.05 -18.42 -16.56
N ALA A 188 12.76 -18.18 -17.84
CA ALA A 188 13.79 -17.94 -18.85
C ALA A 188 14.62 -16.66 -18.55
N THR A 189 13.96 -15.60 -18.12
CA THR A 189 14.64 -14.36 -17.69
C THR A 189 15.45 -14.60 -16.42
N LEU A 190 14.93 -15.34 -15.44
CA LEU A 190 15.67 -15.69 -14.21
C LEU A 190 16.91 -16.51 -14.51
N GLN A 191 16.84 -17.50 -15.43
CA GLN A 191 18.00 -18.27 -15.88
C GLN A 191 19.03 -17.39 -16.57
N LYS A 192 18.60 -16.44 -17.43
CA LYS A 192 19.53 -15.47 -18.06
C LYS A 192 20.23 -14.60 -17.01
N ILE A 193 19.51 -14.13 -15.99
CA ILE A 193 20.09 -13.38 -14.87
C ILE A 193 21.14 -14.23 -14.14
N GLN A 194 20.84 -15.47 -13.82
CA GLN A 194 21.77 -16.39 -13.17
C GLN A 194 23.03 -16.65 -14.02
N GLN A 195 22.89 -16.84 -15.32
CA GLN A 195 24.02 -17.00 -16.24
C GLN A 195 24.91 -15.75 -16.27
N LEU A 196 24.33 -14.55 -16.34
CA LEU A 196 25.08 -13.30 -16.28
C LEU A 196 25.86 -13.13 -14.97
N GLN A 197 25.27 -13.55 -13.85
CA GLN A 197 25.92 -13.57 -12.54
C GLN A 197 27.06 -14.58 -12.46
N ALA A 198 26.89 -15.78 -13.03
CA ALA A 198 27.87 -16.83 -13.04
C ALA A 198 29.10 -16.50 -13.92
N GLN A 199 28.91 -15.97 -15.13
CA GLN A 199 29.98 -15.60 -16.06
C GLN A 199 30.95 -14.58 -15.48
N LYS A 200 30.48 -13.62 -14.69
CA LYS A 200 31.36 -12.64 -14.03
C LYS A 200 32.14 -13.21 -12.84
N LYS A 201 31.63 -14.23 -12.15
CA LYS A 201 32.39 -14.91 -11.10
C LYS A 201 33.64 -15.59 -11.67
N THR A 202 33.54 -16.17 -12.84
CA THR A 202 34.66 -16.87 -13.51
C THR A 202 35.74 -15.91 -13.99
N ASN A 203 35.36 -14.74 -14.52
CA ASN A 203 36.32 -13.74 -15.03
C ASN A 203 37.08 -13.01 -13.90
N GLN A 204 36.60 -12.98 -12.68
CA GLN A 204 37.34 -12.45 -11.52
C GLN A 204 38.41 -13.41 -11.00
N THR A 205 38.23 -14.69 -11.20
CA THR A 205 39.17 -15.71 -10.71
C THR A 205 40.38 -15.93 -11.63
N THR A 206 40.23 -15.62 -12.94
CA THR A 206 41.31 -15.79 -13.95
C THR A 206 42.30 -14.64 -13.97
N ASN A 207 41.98 -13.48 -13.47
CA ASN A 207 42.90 -12.33 -13.45
C ASN A 207 43.82 -12.29 -12.21
N ALA A 208 43.71 -13.25 -11.27
CA ALA A 208 44.54 -13.32 -10.09
C ALA A 208 45.81 -14.21 -10.27
N ALA A 209 45.99 -14.85 -11.43
CA ALA A 209 47.05 -15.86 -11.65
C ALA A 209 47.94 -15.54 -12.85
N THR A 210 48.33 -14.28 -13.10
CA THR A 210 49.38 -13.96 -14.04
C THR A 210 50.52 -13.25 -13.33
N ASN A 211 51.61 -14.00 -13.15
CA ASN A 211 52.90 -13.54 -12.61
C ASN A 211 53.43 -12.28 -13.35
N PRO A 212 54.12 -11.36 -12.66
CA PRO A 212 54.75 -10.23 -13.30
C PRO A 212 55.98 -10.71 -14.07
N ILE A 213 55.95 -10.50 -15.39
CA ILE A 213 57.14 -10.57 -16.25
C ILE A 213 57.88 -9.24 -16.14
N PRO A 214 59.13 -9.20 -15.71
CA PRO A 214 59.90 -7.94 -15.70
C PRO A 214 60.48 -7.66 -17.07
N ASN A 215 60.38 -6.39 -17.48
CA ASN A 215 61.06 -5.73 -18.60
C ASN A 215 60.53 -5.95 -20.03
N ALA A 216 59.68 -5.01 -20.50
CA ALA A 216 59.63 -4.61 -21.89
C ALA A 216 59.40 -3.08 -21.98
N PRO A 217 60.01 -2.38 -22.95
CA PRO A 217 60.12 -0.93 -22.96
C PRO A 217 58.80 -0.26 -23.37
N ASN A 218 58.62 0.93 -22.82
CA ASN A 218 57.56 1.87 -23.07
C ASN A 218 57.29 2.10 -24.57
N ASN A 219 56.20 1.59 -25.09
CA ASN A 219 55.55 2.15 -26.26
C ASN A 219 54.15 2.58 -25.83
N VAL A 220 54.03 3.86 -25.53
CA VAL A 220 52.78 4.55 -25.25
C VAL A 220 52.01 4.60 -26.56
N THR A 221 51.22 3.60 -26.81
CA THR A 221 50.14 3.70 -27.79
C THR A 221 48.87 3.68 -26.99
N ASP A 222 48.19 4.83 -26.91
CA ASP A 222 46.87 5.02 -26.38
C ASP A 222 45.90 3.98 -26.94
N LYS A 223 45.82 2.84 -26.29
CA LYS A 223 44.66 1.96 -26.34
C LYS A 223 43.89 2.07 -25.02
N ASN A 224 43.40 3.28 -24.82
CA ASN A 224 42.27 3.48 -23.93
C ASN A 224 41.01 2.89 -24.61
N SER A 225 41.07 1.64 -24.99
CA SER A 225 39.88 0.86 -25.29
C SER A 225 39.20 0.60 -23.97
N ASN A 226 38.33 1.56 -23.63
CA ASN A 226 37.27 1.43 -22.66
C ASN A 226 36.65 0.03 -22.77
N LEU A 227 37.12 -0.90 -21.97
CA LEU A 227 36.37 -2.05 -21.53
C LEU A 227 35.32 -1.52 -20.55
N GLN A 228 34.45 -0.66 -21.02
CA GLN A 228 33.11 -0.58 -20.52
C GLN A 228 32.46 -1.92 -20.87
N ASN A 229 32.73 -2.95 -20.06
CA ASN A 229 31.87 -4.11 -19.96
C ASN A 229 30.50 -3.57 -19.49
N SER A 230 29.73 -3.05 -20.43
CA SER A 230 28.37 -2.61 -20.20
C SER A 230 27.60 -3.82 -19.73
N ILE A 231 27.26 -3.80 -18.44
CA ILE A 231 26.45 -4.84 -17.86
C ILE A 231 25.09 -4.75 -18.54
N ASP A 232 24.64 -5.84 -19.18
CA ASP A 232 23.28 -5.90 -19.70
C ASP A 232 22.30 -5.86 -18.52
N LEU A 233 21.71 -4.71 -18.26
CA LEU A 233 20.73 -4.48 -17.21
C LEU A 233 19.30 -4.83 -17.66
N THR A 234 19.09 -5.04 -18.96
CA THR A 234 17.77 -5.28 -19.55
C THR A 234 16.95 -6.36 -18.83
N PRO A 235 17.53 -7.54 -18.47
CA PRO A 235 16.78 -8.57 -17.77
C PRO A 235 16.32 -8.16 -16.37
N TYR A 236 17.05 -7.24 -15.73
CA TYR A 236 16.75 -6.75 -14.38
C TYR A 236 15.71 -5.62 -14.36
N GLN A 237 15.51 -4.94 -15.50
CA GLN A 237 14.65 -3.76 -15.63
C GLN A 237 13.24 -4.08 -16.13
N GLN A 238 12.92 -5.34 -16.33
CA GLN A 238 11.62 -5.75 -16.85
C GLN A 238 10.50 -5.41 -15.85
N LEU A 239 9.42 -4.84 -16.40
CA LEU A 239 8.17 -4.59 -15.68
C LEU A 239 7.02 -5.29 -16.41
N PRO A 240 6.07 -5.90 -15.69
CA PRO A 240 4.85 -6.37 -16.32
C PRO A 240 3.98 -5.19 -16.74
N ARG A 241 3.01 -5.38 -17.61
CA ARG A 241 2.07 -4.33 -18.02
C ARG A 241 1.14 -3.90 -16.88
N GLY A 242 0.90 -4.81 -15.95
CA GLY A 242 0.09 -4.56 -14.77
C GLY A 242 0.16 -5.72 -13.81
N ILE A 243 -0.58 -5.60 -12.74
CA ILE A 243 -0.76 -6.66 -11.75
C ILE A 243 -2.23 -6.84 -11.42
N GLU A 244 -2.56 -8.03 -10.99
CA GLU A 244 -3.87 -8.41 -10.49
C GLU A 244 -3.72 -8.99 -9.09
N LEU A 245 -4.54 -8.51 -8.16
CA LEU A 245 -4.69 -9.07 -6.82
C LEU A 245 -6.11 -9.61 -6.69
N ASN A 246 -6.22 -10.93 -6.53
CA ASN A 246 -7.47 -11.61 -6.26
C ASN A 246 -7.53 -12.01 -4.80
N PHE A 247 -8.66 -11.79 -4.15
CA PHE A 247 -8.89 -12.19 -2.77
C PHE A 247 -10.39 -12.22 -2.46
N SER A 248 -10.77 -12.88 -1.37
CA SER A 248 -12.11 -12.82 -0.80
C SER A 248 -12.09 -11.98 0.47
N TYR A 249 -13.04 -11.07 0.62
CA TYR A 249 -13.19 -10.22 1.80
C TYR A 249 -14.64 -10.23 2.29
N GLN A 250 -14.86 -10.61 3.53
CA GLN A 250 -16.20 -10.80 4.12
C GLN A 250 -17.11 -11.75 3.31
N GLY A 251 -16.52 -12.71 2.59
CA GLY A 251 -17.23 -13.67 1.76
C GLY A 251 -17.44 -13.23 0.30
N GLU A 252 -17.14 -11.98 -0.04
CA GLU A 252 -17.26 -11.47 -1.40
C GLU A 252 -15.92 -11.57 -2.16
N PRO A 253 -15.88 -12.09 -3.37
CA PRO A 253 -14.68 -12.13 -4.19
C PRO A 253 -14.37 -10.75 -4.77
N ILE A 254 -13.14 -10.30 -4.59
CA ILE A 254 -12.66 -9.00 -5.06
C ILE A 254 -11.44 -9.21 -5.95
N THR A 255 -11.43 -8.52 -7.08
CA THR A 255 -10.29 -8.48 -8.00
C THR A 255 -9.87 -7.04 -8.22
N TRP A 256 -8.63 -6.72 -7.83
CA TRP A 256 -8.01 -5.43 -8.10
C TRP A 256 -7.01 -5.56 -9.24
N ARG A 257 -7.10 -4.65 -10.21
CA ARG A 257 -6.19 -4.57 -11.35
C ARG A 257 -5.54 -3.21 -11.40
N PHE A 258 -4.21 -3.21 -11.54
CA PHE A 258 -3.41 -2.00 -11.60
C PHE A 258 -2.54 -2.05 -12.85
N ALA A 259 -2.56 -0.97 -13.63
CA ALA A 259 -1.58 -0.77 -14.69
C ALA A 259 -0.27 -0.27 -14.09
N LEU A 260 0.85 -0.76 -14.62
CA LEU A 260 2.17 -0.25 -14.29
C LEU A 260 2.61 0.78 -15.35
N PRO A 261 3.49 1.73 -14.97
CA PRO A 261 4.07 2.65 -15.96
C PRO A 261 4.79 1.81 -17.03
N SER A 262 4.37 1.94 -18.27
CA SER A 262 5.10 1.33 -19.39
C SER A 262 6.45 2.01 -19.49
N THR A 263 7.53 1.23 -19.48
CA THR A 263 8.82 1.75 -19.96
C THR A 263 8.61 2.21 -21.40
N PRO A 264 8.89 3.47 -21.74
CA PRO A 264 8.84 3.87 -23.13
C PRO A 264 9.79 2.93 -23.93
N PRO A 265 9.37 2.42 -25.08
CA PRO A 265 10.29 1.68 -25.97
C PRO A 265 11.50 2.58 -26.15
N ASN A 266 12.69 2.02 -25.97
CA ASN A 266 13.97 2.74 -26.05
C ASN A 266 13.89 3.79 -27.14
N ALA A 267 13.93 5.07 -26.77
CA ALA A 267 14.17 6.12 -27.74
C ALA A 267 15.48 5.76 -28.43
N PRO A 268 15.55 5.76 -29.78
CA PRO A 268 16.79 5.53 -30.47
C PRO A 268 17.79 6.53 -29.92
N ASN A 269 18.95 6.04 -29.51
CA ASN A 269 20.05 6.87 -29.03
C ASN A 269 20.34 7.93 -30.12
N PRO A 270 20.45 9.22 -29.77
CA PRO A 270 20.78 10.29 -30.71
C PRO A 270 22.16 10.12 -31.31
#